data_71048014821e83b139ffde540c28304d
#
_entry.id   71048014821e83b139ffde540c28304d
#
_cell.length_a   1.000
_cell.length_b   1.000
_cell.length_c   1.000
_cell.angle_alpha   90.00
_cell.angle_beta   90.00
_cell.angle_gamma   90.00
#
_symmetry.space_group_name_H-M   'P 1'
#
loop_
_entity.id
_entity.type
_entity.pdbx_description
1 polymer ?
#
loop_
_entity_poly.entity_id
_entity_poly.type
_entity_poly.pdbx_seq_one_letter_code
_entity_poly.pdbx_strand_id
1 'polypeptide(L)'
;MKRKLMICAMALCICAGLAGNTGAVSVWASEGSSSDAVRIGVLKGPTAMGMAQLLDEDGYDFTIAASPDEIVPMVVQDKLDIAAVPANLAATLYQKTDKDVSVLAVNTLGVLYIVENGDSVKSVEDLKGKTIYASGKGATPEYALNSVLKANGIDPEKDVTVE
;
A
#
# COMPACT_ATOMS: atom_id res chain seq x y z
N MET A 1 25.90 4.14 -21.65
CA MET A 1 26.98 5.14 -21.89
C MET A 1 26.36 6.39 -22.50
N LYS A 2 26.23 7.48 -21.73
CA LYS A 2 26.48 8.89 -22.13
C LYS A 2 26.04 9.80 -20.98
N ARG A 3 27.02 10.16 -20.15
CA ARG A 3 26.92 11.22 -19.16
C ARG A 3 26.60 12.54 -19.89
N LYS A 4 25.59 13.28 -19.44
CA LYS A 4 25.48 14.72 -19.74
C LYS A 4 25.61 15.49 -18.44
N LEU A 5 26.81 15.99 -18.26
CA LEU A 5 27.19 17.05 -17.34
C LEU A 5 26.49 18.34 -17.80
N MET A 6 25.67 18.96 -16.96
CA MET A 6 25.20 20.32 -17.19
C MET A 6 25.52 21.17 -15.98
N ILE A 7 26.55 21.96 -16.19
CA ILE A 7 27.00 23.06 -15.32
C ILE A 7 25.96 24.16 -15.44
N CYS A 8 25.40 24.62 -14.34
CA CYS A 8 24.62 25.85 -14.34
C CYS A 8 25.25 26.86 -13.40
N ALA A 9 25.46 28.04 -13.98
CA ALA A 9 26.30 29.12 -13.49
C ALA A 9 25.69 29.82 -12.26
N MET A 10 26.61 30.28 -11.40
CA MET A 10 26.39 31.26 -10.35
C MET A 10 25.76 32.56 -10.87
N ALA A 11 24.69 33.00 -10.25
CA ALA A 11 24.29 34.39 -10.28
C ALA A 11 24.41 34.97 -8.86
N LEU A 12 25.48 35.74 -8.69
CA LEU A 12 25.76 36.56 -7.51
C LEU A 12 24.82 37.78 -7.56
N CYS A 13 23.90 37.96 -6.63
CA CYS A 13 23.22 39.21 -6.38
C CYS A 13 23.57 39.70 -4.97
N ILE A 14 24.48 40.65 -4.91
CA ILE A 14 24.75 41.46 -3.74
C ILE A 14 23.73 42.58 -3.71
N CYS A 15 22.89 42.65 -2.66
CA CYS A 15 22.20 43.87 -2.29
C CYS A 15 22.44 44.13 -0.80
N ALA A 16 23.20 45.20 -0.56
CA ALA A 16 23.46 45.76 0.77
C ALA A 16 22.28 46.62 1.24
N GLY A 17 21.94 46.48 2.49
CA GLY A 17 21.52 47.54 3.38
C GLY A 17 20.03 47.84 3.56
N LEU A 18 19.49 47.57 4.71
CA LEU A 18 18.99 48.57 5.67
C LEU A 18 18.32 47.86 6.86
N ALA A 19 18.65 48.30 8.03
CA ALA A 19 18.18 47.79 9.32
C ALA A 19 16.67 47.99 9.50
N GLY A 20 15.98 46.94 9.92
CA GLY A 20 14.58 46.98 10.37
C GLY A 20 14.30 45.71 11.14
N ASN A 21 14.23 45.84 12.48
CA ASN A 21 13.91 44.78 13.41
C ASN A 21 12.47 44.29 13.20
N THR A 22 12.29 43.17 12.51
CA THR A 22 11.04 42.43 12.52
C THR A 22 11.34 41.00 12.88
N GLY A 23 10.68 40.51 13.94
CA GLY A 23 10.84 39.18 14.50
C GLY A 23 10.78 38.09 13.43
N ALA A 24 11.87 37.38 13.27
CA ALA A 24 11.93 36.20 12.46
C ALA A 24 11.05 35.13 13.11
N VAL A 25 9.87 34.92 12.54
CA VAL A 25 9.13 33.68 12.75
C VAL A 25 9.95 32.60 12.08
N SER A 26 10.71 31.86 12.86
CA SER A 26 11.35 30.63 12.38
C SER A 26 10.25 29.63 12.04
N VAL A 27 9.87 29.62 10.77
CA VAL A 27 9.13 28.49 10.20
C VAL A 27 10.11 27.32 10.25
N TRP A 28 9.89 26.43 11.18
CA TRP A 28 10.50 25.12 11.18
C TRP A 28 9.91 24.36 9.98
N ALA A 29 10.46 24.56 8.81
CA ALA A 29 10.32 23.63 7.73
C ALA A 29 11.01 22.36 8.23
N SER A 30 10.25 21.32 8.47
CA SER A 30 10.77 19.97 8.65
C SER A 30 11.35 19.54 7.30
N GLU A 31 12.58 19.99 7.02
CA GLU A 31 13.42 19.43 5.99
C GLU A 31 14.08 18.19 6.58
N GLY A 32 13.51 17.04 6.29
CA GLY A 32 14.03 15.77 6.75
C GLY A 32 13.52 14.61 5.93
N SER A 33 13.42 14.77 4.61
CA SER A 33 13.56 13.62 3.74
C SER A 33 15.06 13.39 3.57
N SER A 34 15.63 12.53 4.39
CA SER A 34 16.99 12.05 4.16
C SER A 34 16.96 11.32 2.80
N SER A 35 17.84 11.71 1.89
CA SER A 35 17.95 11.09 0.55
C SER A 35 18.33 9.60 0.59
N ASP A 36 18.49 9.04 1.78
CA ASP A 36 18.91 7.67 2.06
C ASP A 36 17.81 6.80 2.70
N ALA A 37 16.62 7.35 3.00
CA ALA A 37 15.53 6.57 3.58
C ALA A 37 14.90 5.63 2.54
N VAL A 38 14.67 4.37 2.93
CA VAL A 38 13.96 3.38 2.11
C VAL A 38 12.47 3.74 2.07
N ARG A 39 11.94 4.02 0.88
CA ARG A 39 10.55 4.42 0.66
C ARG A 39 9.65 3.18 0.61
N ILE A 40 8.77 3.05 1.58
CA ILE A 40 7.91 1.87 1.75
C ILE A 40 6.44 2.24 1.58
N GLY A 41 5.76 1.62 0.61
CA GLY A 41 4.32 1.72 0.44
C GLY A 41 3.59 0.54 1.09
N VAL A 42 2.55 0.82 1.87
CA VAL A 42 1.73 -0.23 2.49
C VAL A 42 0.25 0.08 2.30
N LEU A 43 -0.58 -0.97 2.21
CA LEU A 43 -2.04 -0.81 2.25
C LEU A 43 -2.54 -0.85 3.69
N LYS A 44 -3.56 -0.05 4.01
CA LYS A 44 -4.26 -0.10 5.29
C LYS A 44 -4.75 -1.52 5.58
N GLY A 45 -4.56 -1.98 6.81
CA GLY A 45 -4.96 -3.31 7.26
C GLY A 45 -3.78 -4.26 7.43
N PRO A 46 -3.95 -5.58 7.15
CA PRO A 46 -2.96 -6.60 7.48
C PRO A 46 -1.55 -6.34 6.91
N THR A 47 -1.45 -5.80 5.71
CA THR A 47 -0.16 -5.50 5.08
C THR A 47 0.64 -4.44 5.84
N ALA A 48 -0.03 -3.36 6.30
CA ALA A 48 0.61 -2.35 7.16
C ALA A 48 0.89 -2.92 8.56
N MET A 49 -0.04 -3.69 9.13
CA MET A 49 0.13 -4.30 10.45
C MET A 49 1.34 -5.25 10.49
N GLY A 50 1.59 -6.00 9.42
CA GLY A 50 2.77 -6.88 9.31
C GLY A 50 4.10 -6.12 9.29
N MET A 51 4.10 -4.81 9.06
CA MET A 51 5.28 -3.94 9.05
C MET A 51 5.28 -2.91 10.18
N ALA A 52 4.35 -3.02 11.14
CA ALA A 52 4.15 -2.03 12.19
C ALA A 52 5.39 -1.74 13.03
N GLN A 53 6.25 -2.75 13.22
CA GLN A 53 7.49 -2.58 13.98
C GLN A 53 8.52 -1.66 13.30
N LEU A 54 8.41 -1.48 11.98
CA LEU A 54 9.33 -0.64 11.22
C LEU A 54 8.83 0.81 11.08
N LEU A 55 7.58 1.10 11.46
CA LEU A 55 6.97 2.42 11.26
C LEU A 55 7.67 3.54 12.05
N ASP A 56 8.23 3.22 13.19
CA ASP A 56 8.91 4.17 14.09
C ASP A 56 10.46 4.03 14.00
N GLU A 57 10.97 3.24 13.08
CA GLU A 57 12.41 3.05 12.89
C GLU A 57 12.99 4.11 11.96
N ASP A 58 14.15 4.66 12.31
CA ASP A 58 14.89 5.58 11.46
C ASP A 58 15.34 4.89 10.15
N GLY A 59 15.35 5.63 9.06
CA GLY A 59 15.80 5.14 7.75
C GLY A 59 14.70 4.56 6.87
N TYR A 60 13.44 4.60 7.33
CA TYR A 60 12.27 4.21 6.53
C TYR A 60 11.31 5.38 6.37
N ASP A 61 10.76 5.53 5.15
CA ASP A 61 9.72 6.50 4.83
C ASP A 61 8.46 5.76 4.37
N PHE A 62 7.40 5.83 5.18
CA PHE A 62 6.17 5.06 4.96
C PHE A 62 5.07 5.88 4.31
N THR A 63 4.55 5.36 3.19
CA THR A 63 3.29 5.80 2.58
C THR A 63 2.21 4.76 2.87
N ILE A 64 1.17 5.15 3.62
CA ILE A 64 0.02 4.28 3.93
C ILE A 64 -1.15 4.65 3.02
N ALA A 65 -1.46 3.80 2.06
CA ALA A 65 -2.54 4.00 1.10
C ALA A 65 -3.83 3.28 1.48
N ALA A 66 -4.96 3.78 1.02
CA ALA A 66 -6.26 3.16 1.27
C ALA A 66 -6.58 2.07 0.24
N SER A 67 -6.05 2.19 -0.98
CA SER A 67 -6.37 1.28 -2.08
C SER A 67 -5.13 0.92 -2.93
N PRO A 68 -5.18 -0.22 -3.65
CA PRO A 68 -4.14 -0.62 -4.61
C PRO A 68 -3.89 0.42 -5.71
N ASP A 69 -4.92 1.17 -6.10
CA ASP A 69 -4.85 2.17 -7.17
C ASP A 69 -3.92 3.35 -6.81
N GLU A 70 -3.67 3.55 -5.53
CA GLU A 70 -2.70 4.55 -5.05
C GLU A 70 -1.26 3.99 -5.09
N ILE A 71 -1.06 2.73 -4.69
CA ILE A 71 0.27 2.09 -4.60
C ILE A 71 0.84 1.71 -5.97
N VAL A 72 0.01 1.14 -6.86
CA VAL A 72 0.48 0.64 -8.16
C VAL A 72 1.20 1.71 -8.99
N PRO A 73 0.66 2.93 -9.15
CA PRO A 73 1.36 3.97 -9.88
C PRO A 73 2.68 4.40 -9.22
N MET A 74 2.77 4.35 -7.90
CA MET A 74 3.99 4.73 -7.18
C MET A 74 5.11 3.73 -7.42
N VAL A 75 4.81 2.42 -7.44
CA VAL A 75 5.78 1.37 -7.79
C VAL A 75 6.26 1.53 -9.24
N VAL A 76 5.33 1.68 -10.18
CA VAL A 76 5.66 1.80 -11.62
C VAL A 76 6.45 3.07 -11.93
N GLN A 77 6.34 4.11 -11.09
CA GLN A 77 7.03 5.40 -11.25
C GLN A 77 8.32 5.50 -10.41
N ASP A 78 8.83 4.39 -9.86
CA ASP A 78 10.02 4.39 -9.00
C ASP A 78 9.92 5.32 -7.77
N LYS A 79 8.72 5.53 -7.25
CA LYS A 79 8.49 6.34 -6.05
C LYS A 79 8.56 5.54 -4.75
N LEU A 80 8.59 4.21 -4.84
CA LEU A 80 8.71 3.27 -3.73
C LEU A 80 9.81 2.28 -4.03
N ASP A 81 10.59 1.96 -3.01
CA ASP A 81 11.62 0.93 -3.05
C ASP A 81 11.06 -0.43 -2.63
N ILE A 82 10.09 -0.42 -1.70
CA ILE A 82 9.39 -1.61 -1.22
C ILE A 82 7.89 -1.33 -1.20
N ALA A 83 7.08 -2.31 -1.56
CA ALA A 83 5.63 -2.25 -1.42
C ALA A 83 5.08 -3.51 -0.75
N ALA A 84 4.33 -3.34 0.35
CA ALA A 84 3.60 -4.43 0.98
C ALA A 84 2.17 -4.47 0.43
N VAL A 85 1.90 -5.46 -0.39
CA VAL A 85 0.67 -5.59 -1.18
C VAL A 85 0.12 -7.03 -1.12
N PRO A 86 -1.16 -7.25 -1.41
CA PRO A 86 -1.71 -8.58 -1.60
C PRO A 86 -0.97 -9.37 -2.68
N ALA A 87 -0.84 -10.69 -2.49
CA ALA A 87 -0.04 -11.55 -3.38
C ALA A 87 -0.49 -11.50 -4.86
N ASN A 88 -1.80 -11.39 -5.11
CA ASN A 88 -2.33 -11.24 -6.47
C ASN A 88 -1.89 -9.91 -7.12
N LEU A 89 -1.76 -8.85 -6.34
CA LEU A 89 -1.28 -7.57 -6.83
C LEU A 89 0.22 -7.61 -7.11
N ALA A 90 1.00 -8.33 -6.31
CA ALA A 90 2.42 -8.55 -6.58
C ALA A 90 2.63 -9.23 -7.95
N ALA A 91 1.81 -10.24 -8.28
CA ALA A 91 1.83 -10.88 -9.61
C ALA A 91 1.48 -9.90 -10.75
N THR A 92 0.52 -9.01 -10.51
CA THR A 92 0.15 -7.96 -11.48
C THR A 92 1.28 -6.94 -11.68
N LEU A 93 1.92 -6.52 -10.60
CA LEU A 93 3.07 -5.60 -10.65
C LEU A 93 4.23 -6.24 -11.41
N TYR A 94 4.55 -7.50 -11.14
CA TYR A 94 5.60 -8.24 -11.85
C TYR A 94 5.40 -8.24 -13.36
N GLN A 95 4.15 -8.39 -13.82
CA GLN A 95 3.84 -8.32 -15.26
C GLN A 95 3.90 -6.90 -15.83
N LYS A 96 3.47 -5.90 -15.06
CA LYS A 96 3.42 -4.50 -15.51
C LYS A 96 4.77 -3.80 -15.51
N THR A 97 5.73 -4.30 -14.76
CA THR A 97 7.09 -3.75 -14.66
C THR A 97 8.11 -4.55 -15.47
N ASP A 98 7.66 -5.35 -16.44
CA ASP A 98 8.53 -6.24 -17.23
C ASP A 98 9.44 -7.13 -16.35
N LYS A 99 8.89 -7.60 -15.19
CA LYS A 99 9.59 -8.45 -14.22
C LYS A 99 10.66 -7.74 -13.39
N ASP A 100 10.60 -6.42 -13.29
CA ASP A 100 11.56 -5.60 -12.54
C ASP A 100 11.27 -5.53 -11.03
N VAL A 101 10.26 -6.25 -10.55
CA VAL A 101 9.97 -6.40 -9.12
C VAL A 101 10.23 -7.82 -8.65
N SER A 102 10.64 -7.98 -7.39
CA SER A 102 10.89 -9.28 -6.75
C SER A 102 10.11 -9.38 -5.44
N VAL A 103 9.64 -10.59 -5.12
CA VAL A 103 9.05 -10.88 -3.80
C VAL A 103 10.17 -11.10 -2.80
N LEU A 104 10.25 -10.23 -1.79
CA LEU A 104 11.25 -10.32 -0.73
C LEU A 104 10.81 -11.25 0.41
N ALA A 105 9.54 -11.11 0.83
CA ALA A 105 8.98 -11.88 1.93
C ALA A 105 7.45 -11.92 1.87
N VAL A 106 6.86 -12.87 2.60
CA VAL A 106 5.45 -12.86 2.96
C VAL A 106 5.35 -12.38 4.40
N ASN A 107 4.84 -11.17 4.62
CA ASN A 107 4.82 -10.55 5.94
C ASN A 107 3.59 -10.90 6.79
N THR A 108 2.54 -11.43 6.17
CA THR A 108 1.27 -11.72 6.86
C THR A 108 0.60 -12.95 6.24
N LEU A 109 0.13 -13.87 7.08
CA LEU A 109 -0.55 -15.11 6.69
C LEU A 109 -1.90 -15.23 7.40
N GLY A 110 -2.93 -15.80 6.71
CA GLY A 110 -4.17 -16.24 7.32
C GLY A 110 -4.99 -15.14 7.98
N VAL A 111 -5.31 -14.06 7.26
CA VAL A 111 -5.96 -12.85 7.79
C VAL A 111 -7.47 -12.75 7.50
N LEU A 112 -8.04 -13.73 6.82
CA LEU A 112 -9.45 -13.66 6.40
C LEU A 112 -10.30 -14.57 7.27
N TYR A 113 -11.40 -13.99 7.78
CA TYR A 113 -12.38 -14.66 8.61
C TYR A 113 -13.78 -14.29 8.14
N ILE A 114 -14.71 -15.25 8.19
CA ILE A 114 -16.15 -14.99 8.08
C ILE A 114 -16.68 -14.85 9.50
N VAL A 115 -17.34 -13.75 9.80
CA VAL A 115 -17.91 -13.47 11.12
C VAL A 115 -19.41 -13.22 10.99
N GLU A 116 -20.17 -13.60 12.01
CA GLU A 116 -21.59 -13.40 12.11
C GLU A 116 -21.94 -12.68 13.42
N ASN A 117 -22.93 -11.81 13.37
CA ASN A 117 -23.56 -11.27 14.57
C ASN A 117 -24.82 -12.10 14.88
N GLY A 118 -24.61 -13.24 15.51
CA GLY A 118 -25.67 -14.22 15.78
C GLY A 118 -25.12 -15.61 15.99
N ASP A 119 -25.92 -16.62 15.72
CA ASP A 119 -25.60 -18.04 15.92
C ASP A 119 -26.26 -18.93 14.83
N SER A 120 -26.48 -18.38 13.63
CA SER A 120 -27.15 -19.06 12.51
C SER A 120 -26.20 -19.69 11.51
N VAL A 121 -24.90 -19.36 11.56
CA VAL A 121 -23.85 -19.88 10.67
C VAL A 121 -22.90 -20.74 11.50
N LYS A 122 -22.96 -22.05 11.32
CA LYS A 122 -22.09 -23.03 12.00
C LYS A 122 -21.11 -23.66 11.03
N SER A 123 -21.43 -23.61 9.73
CA SER A 123 -20.63 -24.19 8.66
C SER A 123 -20.68 -23.29 7.42
N VAL A 124 -19.87 -23.59 6.42
CA VAL A 124 -19.87 -22.85 5.15
C VAL A 124 -21.19 -23.04 4.40
N GLU A 125 -21.81 -24.19 4.51
CA GLU A 125 -23.10 -24.54 3.86
C GLU A 125 -24.22 -23.64 4.34
N ASP A 126 -24.19 -23.17 5.60
CA ASP A 126 -25.20 -22.28 6.18
C ASP A 126 -25.15 -20.86 5.59
N LEU A 127 -24.13 -20.53 4.80
CA LEU A 127 -24.05 -19.27 4.07
C LEU A 127 -25.02 -19.21 2.89
N LYS A 128 -25.56 -20.34 2.44
CA LYS A 128 -26.49 -20.38 1.32
C LYS A 128 -27.75 -19.56 1.61
N GLY A 129 -28.10 -18.67 0.68
CA GLY A 129 -29.22 -17.74 0.81
C GLY A 129 -28.94 -16.52 1.67
N LYS A 130 -27.72 -16.35 2.20
CA LYS A 130 -27.36 -15.19 3.02
C LYS A 130 -26.69 -14.06 2.24
N THR A 131 -26.73 -12.87 2.82
CA THR A 131 -25.94 -11.73 2.36
C THR A 131 -24.61 -11.70 3.10
N ILE A 132 -23.51 -11.60 2.35
CA ILE A 132 -22.14 -11.54 2.86
C ILE A 132 -21.56 -10.17 2.49
N TYR A 133 -21.25 -9.36 3.49
CA TYR A 133 -20.56 -8.09 3.30
C TYR A 133 -19.06 -8.36 3.21
N ALA A 134 -18.46 -8.11 2.04
CA ALA A 134 -17.06 -8.40 1.78
C ALA A 134 -16.30 -7.15 1.38
N SER A 135 -15.12 -6.99 1.93
CA SER A 135 -14.19 -5.95 1.49
C SER A 135 -13.21 -6.48 0.46
N GLY A 136 -12.59 -5.59 -0.31
CA GLY A 136 -11.48 -5.94 -1.20
C GLY A 136 -11.94 -6.56 -2.52
N LYS A 137 -12.93 -5.96 -3.16
CA LYS A 137 -13.34 -6.33 -4.53
C LYS A 137 -12.14 -6.23 -5.48
N GLY A 138 -11.94 -7.25 -6.32
CA GLY A 138 -10.79 -7.37 -7.22
C GLY A 138 -9.48 -7.78 -6.52
N ALA A 139 -9.53 -8.12 -5.21
CA ALA A 139 -8.35 -8.47 -4.43
C ALA A 139 -8.51 -9.84 -3.75
N THR A 140 -7.50 -10.25 -2.98
CA THR A 140 -7.45 -11.56 -2.33
C THR A 140 -8.71 -11.94 -1.54
N PRO A 141 -9.39 -11.04 -0.78
CA PRO A 141 -10.59 -11.42 -0.05
C PRO A 141 -11.71 -11.95 -0.94
N GLU A 142 -11.98 -11.32 -2.07
CA GLU A 142 -13.01 -11.77 -3.01
C GLU A 142 -12.67 -13.14 -3.60
N TYR A 143 -11.43 -13.31 -4.05
CA TYR A 143 -11.00 -14.60 -4.63
C TYR A 143 -11.02 -15.73 -3.62
N ALA A 144 -10.62 -15.45 -2.37
CA ALA A 144 -10.66 -16.42 -1.29
C ALA A 144 -12.09 -16.82 -0.93
N LEU A 145 -12.99 -15.85 -0.77
CA LEU A 145 -14.41 -16.12 -0.52
C LEU A 145 -15.01 -16.98 -1.61
N ASN A 146 -14.83 -16.59 -2.88
CA ASN A 146 -15.36 -17.33 -4.02
C ASN A 146 -14.78 -18.75 -4.09
N SER A 147 -13.52 -18.94 -3.74
CA SER A 147 -12.88 -20.26 -3.69
C SER A 147 -13.50 -21.15 -2.59
N VAL A 148 -13.69 -20.60 -1.39
CA VAL A 148 -14.30 -21.31 -0.27
C VAL A 148 -15.74 -21.70 -0.59
N LEU A 149 -16.55 -20.79 -1.11
CA LEU A 149 -17.95 -21.06 -1.48
C LEU A 149 -18.02 -22.18 -2.54
N LYS A 150 -17.25 -22.07 -3.62
CA LYS A 150 -17.23 -23.09 -4.68
C LYS A 150 -16.76 -24.45 -4.21
N ALA A 151 -15.76 -24.51 -3.33
CA ALA A 151 -15.25 -25.75 -2.74
C ALA A 151 -16.31 -26.46 -1.88
N ASN A 152 -17.29 -25.72 -1.35
CA ASN A 152 -18.41 -26.24 -0.58
C ASN A 152 -19.73 -26.33 -1.39
N GLY A 153 -19.66 -26.29 -2.71
CA GLY A 153 -20.83 -26.48 -3.58
C GLY A 153 -21.80 -25.30 -3.60
N ILE A 154 -21.33 -24.11 -3.23
CA ILE A 154 -22.12 -22.86 -3.23
C ILE A 154 -21.69 -22.01 -4.41
N ASP A 155 -22.63 -21.65 -5.27
CA ASP A 155 -22.38 -20.73 -6.38
C ASP A 155 -22.39 -19.28 -5.84
N PRO A 156 -21.25 -18.56 -5.89
CA PRO A 156 -21.18 -17.22 -5.32
C PRO A 156 -22.05 -16.18 -6.05
N GLU A 157 -22.53 -16.48 -7.25
CA GLU A 157 -23.38 -15.59 -8.04
C GLU A 157 -24.88 -15.89 -7.91
N LYS A 158 -25.24 -17.08 -7.41
CA LYS A 158 -26.63 -17.54 -7.35
C LYS A 158 -27.11 -17.90 -5.95
N ASP A 159 -26.21 -18.49 -5.15
CA ASP A 159 -26.59 -19.06 -3.86
C ASP A 159 -26.39 -18.11 -2.69
N VAL A 160 -25.65 -17.01 -2.87
CA VAL A 160 -25.42 -15.97 -1.87
C VAL A 160 -25.51 -14.59 -2.52
N THR A 161 -25.71 -13.56 -1.70
CA THR A 161 -25.53 -12.17 -2.13
C THR A 161 -24.22 -11.64 -1.55
N VAL A 162 -23.29 -11.19 -2.38
CA VAL A 162 -22.03 -10.59 -1.93
C VAL A 162 -22.07 -9.08 -2.19
N GLU A 163 -21.92 -8.27 -1.13
CA GLU A 163 -21.92 -6.81 -1.16
C GLU A 163 -20.62 -6.22 -0.60
#